data_2ded98b1fb184e597bf74c3fd26584fa
#
_entry.id   2ded98b1fb184e597bf74c3fd26584fa
#
_cell.length_a   1.000
_cell.length_b   1.000
_cell.length_c   1.000
_cell.angle_alpha   90.00
_cell.angle_beta   90.00
_cell.angle_gamma   90.00
#
_symmetry.space_group_name_H-M   'P 1'
#
loop_
_entity.id
_entity.type
_entity.pdbx_description
1 polymer ?
#
loop_
_entity_poly.entity_id
_entity_poly.type
_entity_poly.pdbx_seq_one_letter_code
_entity_poly.pdbx_strand_id
1 'polypeptide(L)'
;MAKIKLKIPNKRKLSLFESVVMVLLILYGVAIVGLLLWGFIASFRNDQAVVQRPWALFEDLTLDNYSDVFNNFKTFKYVDGGTQTVYFEEMFLNSLLYAGGGALMQTLCTAIVAYLTAKYDNTCSKIVHYTVIVTLTLPIVGNLASMLQVTKSLKLFDNIVGSWIMKFGFNNIYYLIFYAFFKKISWEYAESAFLDGGSHYTVFFRIMLPLAMPLMATVFLLNFIQYWNDFETPYMFLPNHTTAGIMLYMSIIGGGGSWAGE
;
A
#
# COMPACT_ATOMS: atom_id res chain seq x y z
N MET A 1 47.66 -10.20 19.69
CA MET A 1 46.31 -9.61 19.58
C MET A 1 46.41 -8.11 19.33
N ALA A 2 46.25 -7.66 18.08
CA ALA A 2 46.37 -6.26 17.73
C ALA A 2 45.00 -5.58 18.01
N LYS A 3 44.97 -4.62 18.93
CA LYS A 3 43.81 -3.78 19.20
C LYS A 3 43.54 -2.86 18.03
N ILE A 4 42.52 -3.14 17.23
CA ILE A 4 42.02 -2.23 16.19
C ILE A 4 41.42 -1.03 16.92
N LYS A 5 42.14 0.10 16.95
CA LYS A 5 41.60 1.41 17.35
C LYS A 5 40.69 1.90 16.27
N LEU A 6 39.36 1.77 16.47
CA LEU A 6 38.35 2.46 15.66
C LEU A 6 38.59 3.97 15.79
N LYS A 7 39.08 4.59 14.71
CA LYS A 7 39.25 6.03 14.60
C LYS A 7 37.87 6.65 14.47
N ILE A 8 37.30 7.17 15.58
CA ILE A 8 36.04 7.91 15.56
C ILE A 8 36.23 9.14 14.65
N PRO A 9 35.44 9.30 13.60
CA PRO A 9 35.60 10.44 12.69
C PRO A 9 35.35 11.73 13.49
N ASN A 10 36.28 12.67 13.33
CA ASN A 10 36.26 13.98 13.95
C ASN A 10 34.90 14.65 13.68
N LYS A 11 34.20 15.13 14.72
CA LYS A 11 32.91 15.83 14.61
C LYS A 11 33.06 17.01 13.63
N ARG A 12 32.58 16.85 12.40
CA ARG A 12 32.50 17.94 11.44
C ARG A 12 31.63 19.05 12.05
N LYS A 13 32.17 20.25 12.19
CA LYS A 13 31.36 21.41 12.55
C LYS A 13 30.37 21.65 11.40
N LEU A 14 29.09 21.64 11.71
CA LEU A 14 28.04 21.92 10.74
C LEU A 14 28.26 23.32 10.16
N SER A 15 28.14 23.47 8.86
CA SER A 15 28.12 24.79 8.21
C SER A 15 26.84 25.54 8.63
N LEU A 16 26.85 26.87 8.47
CA LEU A 16 25.65 27.67 8.74
C LEU A 16 24.45 27.15 7.95
N PHE A 17 24.63 26.81 6.68
CA PHE A 17 23.60 26.26 5.81
C PHE A 17 23.07 24.91 6.35
N GLU A 18 23.96 23.98 6.70
CA GLU A 18 23.56 22.68 7.28
C GLU A 18 22.77 22.86 8.60
N SER A 19 23.17 23.81 9.42
CA SER A 19 22.46 24.13 10.68
C SER A 19 21.06 24.67 10.42
N VAL A 20 20.88 25.59 9.46
CA VAL A 20 19.57 26.12 9.08
C VAL A 20 18.68 25.02 8.53
N VAL A 21 19.18 24.20 7.61
CA VAL A 21 18.42 23.07 7.05
C VAL A 21 18.01 22.09 8.15
N MET A 22 18.92 21.78 9.08
CA MET A 22 18.62 20.87 10.20
C MET A 22 17.52 21.43 11.11
N VAL A 23 17.56 22.73 11.43
CA VAL A 23 16.50 23.40 12.23
C VAL A 23 15.16 23.32 11.51
N LEU A 24 15.10 23.62 10.21
CA LEU A 24 13.87 23.53 9.43
C LEU A 24 13.32 22.09 9.39
N LEU A 25 14.17 21.08 9.23
CA LEU A 25 13.75 19.67 9.26
C LEU A 25 13.23 19.25 10.64
N ILE A 26 13.86 19.74 11.72
CA ILE A 26 13.38 19.47 13.09
C ILE A 26 12.02 20.13 13.30
N LEU A 27 11.85 21.39 12.92
CA LEU A 27 10.55 22.10 13.04
C LEU A 27 9.46 21.38 12.24
N TYR A 28 9.77 20.95 11.01
CA TYR A 28 8.85 20.16 10.18
C TYR A 28 8.49 18.83 10.84
N GLY A 29 9.48 18.09 11.35
CA GLY A 29 9.25 16.85 12.07
C GLY A 29 8.39 17.04 13.33
N VAL A 30 8.67 18.08 14.13
CA VAL A 30 7.87 18.43 15.32
C VAL A 30 6.43 18.77 14.93
N ALA A 31 6.23 19.52 13.84
CA ALA A 31 4.88 19.85 13.37
C ALA A 31 4.08 18.60 12.96
N ILE A 32 4.69 17.66 12.21
CA ILE A 32 4.02 16.41 11.81
C ILE A 32 3.68 15.55 13.04
N VAL A 33 4.66 15.32 13.92
CA VAL A 33 4.45 14.53 15.13
C VAL A 33 3.42 15.20 16.03
N GLY A 34 3.47 16.52 16.15
CA GLY A 34 2.52 17.32 16.93
C GLY A 34 1.07 17.17 16.42
N LEU A 35 0.87 17.20 15.10
CA LEU A 35 -0.45 16.97 14.49
C LEU A 35 -0.98 15.55 14.75
N LEU A 36 -0.11 14.53 14.65
CA LEU A 36 -0.50 13.15 14.94
C LEU A 36 -0.88 12.97 16.42
N LEU A 37 -0.09 13.53 17.33
CA LEU A 37 -0.38 13.50 18.78
C LEU A 37 -1.65 14.28 19.10
N TRP A 38 -1.84 15.46 18.48
CA TRP A 38 -3.07 16.23 18.64
C TRP A 38 -4.29 15.43 18.18
N GLY A 39 -4.25 14.82 16.99
CA GLY A 39 -5.33 13.99 16.48
C GLY A 39 -5.63 12.77 17.38
N PHE A 40 -4.57 12.14 17.89
CA PHE A 40 -4.72 11.02 18.82
C PHE A 40 -5.38 11.46 20.15
N ILE A 41 -4.98 12.59 20.74
CA ILE A 41 -5.62 13.11 21.94
C ILE A 41 -7.05 13.58 21.64
N ALA A 42 -7.28 14.23 20.50
CA ALA A 42 -8.60 14.68 20.07
C ALA A 42 -9.59 13.53 19.92
N SER A 43 -9.14 12.32 19.54
CA SER A 43 -10.00 11.13 19.40
C SER A 43 -10.63 10.66 20.73
N PHE A 44 -10.06 11.07 21.88
CA PHE A 44 -10.62 10.82 23.21
C PHE A 44 -11.54 11.94 23.70
N ARG A 45 -11.84 12.95 22.90
CA ARG A 45 -12.63 14.10 23.31
C ARG A 45 -13.98 14.09 22.62
N ASN A 46 -15.00 14.67 23.32
CA ASN A 46 -16.31 14.84 22.73
C ASN A 46 -16.24 15.75 21.48
N ASP A 47 -16.99 15.43 20.43
CA ASP A 47 -16.99 16.12 19.14
C ASP A 47 -17.24 17.64 19.29
N GLN A 48 -18.20 18.03 20.11
CA GLN A 48 -18.50 19.45 20.35
C GLN A 48 -17.36 20.17 21.05
N ALA A 49 -16.68 19.51 21.99
CA ALA A 49 -15.54 20.07 22.69
C ALA A 49 -14.32 20.24 21.77
N VAL A 50 -14.10 19.31 20.82
CA VAL A 50 -13.01 19.45 19.83
C VAL A 50 -13.25 20.64 18.90
N VAL A 51 -14.50 20.83 18.42
CA VAL A 51 -14.83 21.94 17.52
C VAL A 51 -14.79 23.29 18.23
N GLN A 52 -15.30 23.38 19.47
CA GLN A 52 -15.34 24.65 20.21
C GLN A 52 -13.99 25.05 20.81
N ARG A 53 -13.19 24.10 21.27
CA ARG A 53 -11.91 24.29 21.94
C ARG A 53 -10.84 23.32 21.44
N PRO A 54 -10.35 23.47 20.20
CA PRO A 54 -9.44 22.51 19.58
C PRO A 54 -8.10 22.34 20.32
N TRP A 55 -7.68 23.34 21.09
CA TRP A 55 -6.39 23.34 21.80
C TRP A 55 -6.47 22.92 23.28
N ALA A 56 -7.66 22.66 23.81
CA ALA A 56 -7.84 22.19 25.20
C ALA A 56 -7.63 20.67 25.29
N LEU A 57 -6.41 20.21 25.13
CA LEU A 57 -6.04 18.81 24.82
C LEU A 57 -6.51 17.78 25.86
N PHE A 58 -6.68 18.13 27.12
CA PHE A 58 -6.98 17.19 28.21
C PHE A 58 -8.30 17.47 28.92
N GLU A 59 -9.19 18.25 28.30
CA GLU A 59 -10.54 18.50 28.81
C GLU A 59 -11.56 17.58 28.15
N ASP A 60 -12.59 17.18 28.88
CA ASP A 60 -13.74 16.39 28.42
C ASP A 60 -13.33 15.07 27.72
N LEU A 61 -12.40 14.33 28.35
CA LEU A 61 -11.96 13.04 27.85
C LEU A 61 -13.06 11.98 28.00
N THR A 62 -13.35 11.26 26.89
CA THR A 62 -14.32 10.16 26.84
C THR A 62 -13.82 9.02 25.96
N LEU A 63 -14.31 7.81 26.17
CA LEU A 63 -14.11 6.66 25.29
C LEU A 63 -15.33 6.39 24.41
N ASP A 64 -16.38 7.20 24.53
CA ASP A 64 -17.66 6.98 23.83
C ASP A 64 -17.47 6.98 22.31
N ASN A 65 -16.59 7.83 21.77
CA ASN A 65 -16.28 7.88 20.35
C ASN A 65 -15.86 6.50 19.80
N TYR A 66 -15.07 5.73 20.57
CA TYR A 66 -14.64 4.39 20.16
C TYR A 66 -15.80 3.39 20.23
N SER A 67 -16.63 3.47 21.29
CA SER A 67 -17.85 2.68 21.39
C SER A 67 -18.81 2.98 20.26
N ASP A 68 -18.96 4.26 19.91
CA ASP A 68 -19.83 4.71 18.82
C ASP A 68 -19.36 4.22 17.45
N VAL A 69 -18.06 4.19 17.20
CA VAL A 69 -17.51 3.63 15.95
C VAL A 69 -17.87 2.15 15.84
N PHE A 70 -17.70 1.35 16.90
CA PHE A 70 -18.03 -0.08 16.83
C PHE A 70 -19.52 -0.35 16.72
N ASN A 71 -20.39 0.45 17.34
CA ASN A 71 -21.82 0.21 17.37
C ASN A 71 -22.60 0.90 16.23
N ASN A 72 -22.16 2.11 15.84
CA ASN A 72 -22.92 3.00 14.96
C ASN A 72 -22.29 3.18 13.57
N PHE A 73 -20.99 2.85 13.39
CA PHE A 73 -20.33 2.91 12.10
C PHE A 73 -20.68 1.68 11.28
N LYS A 74 -21.80 1.74 10.58
CA LYS A 74 -22.40 0.64 9.81
C LYS A 74 -22.92 1.12 8.46
N THR A 75 -22.98 0.21 7.50
CA THR A 75 -23.55 0.42 6.17
C THR A 75 -24.41 -0.78 5.78
N PHE A 76 -25.04 -0.72 4.62
CA PHE A 76 -25.89 -1.80 4.14
C PHE A 76 -25.32 -2.36 2.84
N LYS A 77 -25.34 -3.69 2.71
CA LYS A 77 -25.08 -4.40 1.45
C LYS A 77 -26.36 -5.06 0.94
N TYR A 78 -26.51 -5.17 -0.36
CA TYR A 78 -27.65 -5.82 -1.00
C TYR A 78 -27.33 -7.31 -1.21
N VAL A 79 -28.12 -8.20 -0.58
CA VAL A 79 -27.98 -9.65 -0.71
C VAL A 79 -29.37 -10.25 -1.00
N ASP A 80 -29.47 -10.96 -2.12
CA ASP A 80 -30.63 -11.80 -2.54
C ASP A 80 -32.02 -11.38 -2.00
N GLY A 81 -32.46 -10.16 -2.37
CA GLY A 81 -33.80 -9.65 -2.05
C GLY A 81 -33.95 -8.95 -0.68
N GLY A 82 -32.82 -8.69 0.00
CA GLY A 82 -32.82 -7.94 1.27
C GLY A 82 -31.58 -7.07 1.42
N THR A 83 -31.57 -6.29 2.50
CA THR A 83 -30.40 -5.52 2.93
C THR A 83 -29.81 -6.15 4.19
N GLN A 84 -28.50 -6.36 4.20
CA GLN A 84 -27.76 -6.81 5.37
C GLN A 84 -26.87 -5.69 5.89
N THR A 85 -26.87 -5.48 7.20
CA THR A 85 -26.01 -4.49 7.85
C THR A 85 -24.57 -4.98 7.87
N VAL A 86 -23.64 -4.14 7.46
CA VAL A 86 -22.19 -4.36 7.52
C VAL A 86 -21.65 -3.47 8.63
N TYR A 87 -21.00 -4.07 9.61
CA TYR A 87 -20.38 -3.39 10.74
C TYR A 87 -18.91 -3.05 10.46
N PHE A 88 -18.32 -2.23 11.32
CA PHE A 88 -16.95 -1.75 11.21
C PHE A 88 -15.94 -2.89 11.08
N GLU A 89 -16.10 -3.98 11.82
CA GLU A 89 -15.20 -5.12 11.80
C GLU A 89 -15.13 -5.79 10.42
N GLU A 90 -16.29 -5.96 9.76
CA GLU A 90 -16.38 -6.51 8.41
C GLU A 90 -15.71 -5.55 7.41
N MET A 91 -15.96 -4.24 7.53
CA MET A 91 -15.34 -3.23 6.66
C MET A 91 -13.81 -3.18 6.82
N PHE A 92 -13.33 -3.28 8.06
CA PHE A 92 -11.90 -3.33 8.35
C PHE A 92 -11.24 -4.57 7.76
N LEU A 93 -11.87 -5.74 7.92
CA LEU A 93 -11.41 -6.99 7.33
C LEU A 93 -11.39 -6.93 5.80
N ASN A 94 -12.45 -6.38 5.19
CA ASN A 94 -12.51 -6.16 3.74
C ASN A 94 -11.37 -5.26 3.26
N SER A 95 -11.06 -4.18 4.00
CA SER A 95 -9.93 -3.30 3.69
C SER A 95 -8.59 -4.05 3.77
N LEU A 96 -8.40 -4.84 4.81
CA LEU A 96 -7.19 -5.61 5.02
C LEU A 96 -6.99 -6.66 3.92
N LEU A 97 -8.06 -7.37 3.56
CA LEU A 97 -8.03 -8.38 2.48
C LEU A 97 -7.81 -7.72 1.11
N TYR A 98 -8.51 -6.61 0.82
CA TYR A 98 -8.35 -5.87 -0.43
C TYR A 98 -6.94 -5.33 -0.59
N ALA A 99 -6.46 -4.58 0.40
CA ALA A 99 -5.15 -3.95 0.35
C ALA A 99 -4.02 -4.98 0.44
N GLY A 100 -4.11 -5.93 1.37
CA GLY A 100 -3.07 -6.95 1.59
C GLY A 100 -2.92 -7.91 0.43
N GLY A 101 -4.04 -8.46 -0.04
CA GLY A 101 -4.02 -9.39 -1.19
C GLY A 101 -3.62 -8.70 -2.49
N GLY A 102 -4.16 -7.49 -2.75
CA GLY A 102 -3.80 -6.69 -3.92
C GLY A 102 -2.31 -6.33 -3.95
N ALA A 103 -1.78 -5.85 -2.83
CA ALA A 103 -0.36 -5.50 -2.69
C ALA A 103 0.55 -6.72 -2.88
N LEU A 104 0.16 -7.87 -2.31
CA LEU A 104 0.92 -9.11 -2.46
C LEU A 104 0.96 -9.56 -3.92
N MET A 105 -0.20 -9.62 -4.58
CA MET A 105 -0.32 -10.05 -5.97
C MET A 105 0.46 -9.14 -6.91
N GLN A 106 0.35 -7.83 -6.75
CA GLN A 106 1.10 -6.88 -7.58
C GLN A 106 2.60 -6.99 -7.35
N THR A 107 3.05 -7.05 -6.10
CA THR A 107 4.48 -7.15 -5.77
C THR A 107 5.09 -8.43 -6.32
N LEU A 108 4.41 -9.58 -6.15
CA LEU A 108 4.88 -10.87 -6.67
C LEU A 108 4.94 -10.87 -8.20
N CYS A 109 3.86 -10.43 -8.87
CA CYS A 109 3.83 -10.36 -10.33
C CYS A 109 4.96 -9.49 -10.88
N THR A 110 5.11 -8.29 -10.31
CA THR A 110 6.15 -7.35 -10.72
C THR A 110 7.56 -7.93 -10.52
N ALA A 111 7.83 -8.55 -9.37
CA ALA A 111 9.13 -9.16 -9.06
C ALA A 111 9.45 -10.34 -10.00
N ILE A 112 8.47 -11.22 -10.26
CA ILE A 112 8.65 -12.37 -11.17
C ILE A 112 8.98 -11.89 -12.58
N VAL A 113 8.18 -10.97 -13.13
CA VAL A 113 8.39 -10.48 -14.51
C VAL A 113 9.69 -9.71 -14.62
N ALA A 114 10.03 -8.88 -13.62
CA ALA A 114 11.31 -8.16 -13.60
C ALA A 114 12.51 -9.12 -13.49
N TYR A 115 12.43 -10.20 -12.71
CA TYR A 115 13.45 -11.24 -12.65
C TYR A 115 13.65 -11.90 -14.02
N LEU A 116 12.56 -12.37 -14.64
CA LEU A 116 12.61 -13.05 -15.93
C LEU A 116 13.22 -12.14 -17.02
N THR A 117 12.82 -10.88 -17.07
CA THR A 117 13.33 -9.94 -18.07
C THR A 117 14.76 -9.47 -17.79
N ALA A 118 15.20 -9.44 -16.53
CA ALA A 118 16.54 -9.05 -16.15
C ALA A 118 17.59 -10.16 -16.34
N LYS A 119 17.18 -11.43 -16.16
CA LYS A 119 18.10 -12.58 -16.14
C LYS A 119 18.12 -13.39 -17.41
N TYR A 120 17.03 -13.40 -18.17
CA TYR A 120 16.94 -14.17 -19.41
C TYR A 120 16.96 -13.25 -20.62
N ASP A 121 18.09 -13.22 -21.34
CA ASP A 121 18.27 -12.39 -22.52
C ASP A 121 17.71 -13.08 -23.77
N ASN A 122 16.39 -13.02 -23.91
CA ASN A 122 15.66 -13.50 -25.07
C ASN A 122 14.80 -12.39 -25.68
N THR A 123 14.30 -12.60 -26.90
CA THR A 123 13.46 -11.62 -27.62
C THR A 123 12.20 -11.26 -26.83
N CYS A 124 11.57 -12.23 -26.16
CA CYS A 124 10.37 -12.00 -25.37
C CYS A 124 10.67 -11.06 -24.17
N SER A 125 11.76 -11.30 -23.45
CA SER A 125 12.19 -10.44 -22.34
C SER A 125 12.44 -9.00 -22.79
N LYS A 126 13.07 -8.82 -23.95
CA LYS A 126 13.28 -7.47 -24.52
C LYS A 126 11.97 -6.79 -24.88
N ILE A 127 11.05 -7.50 -25.55
CA ILE A 127 9.74 -6.96 -25.88
C ILE A 127 8.99 -6.53 -24.62
N VAL A 128 8.90 -7.38 -23.61
CA VAL A 128 8.24 -7.05 -22.34
C VAL A 128 8.89 -5.82 -21.68
N HIS A 129 10.22 -5.80 -21.59
CA HIS A 129 10.94 -4.67 -20.99
C HIS A 129 10.66 -3.34 -21.70
N TYR A 130 10.77 -3.30 -23.03
CA TYR A 130 10.49 -2.09 -23.80
C TYR A 130 9.01 -1.71 -23.76
N THR A 131 8.09 -2.67 -23.77
CA THR A 131 6.66 -2.41 -23.60
C THR A 131 6.38 -1.70 -22.28
N VAL A 132 6.95 -2.17 -21.17
CA VAL A 132 6.78 -1.50 -19.87
C VAL A 132 7.32 -0.06 -19.93
N ILE A 133 8.52 0.17 -20.48
CA ILE A 133 9.08 1.52 -20.56
C ILE A 133 8.15 2.44 -21.38
N VAL A 134 7.67 1.98 -22.53
CA VAL A 134 6.78 2.77 -23.38
C VAL A 134 5.46 3.06 -22.68
N THR A 135 4.84 2.05 -22.06
CA THR A 135 3.55 2.22 -21.38
C THR A 135 3.60 3.10 -20.15
N LEU A 136 4.74 3.13 -19.44
CA LEU A 136 4.95 4.04 -18.30
C LEU A 136 5.04 5.52 -18.76
N THR A 137 5.41 5.78 -20.01
CA THR A 137 5.50 7.15 -20.54
C THR A 137 4.17 7.65 -21.12
N LEU A 138 3.22 6.73 -21.39
CA LEU A 138 1.92 7.08 -21.95
C LEU A 138 0.89 7.33 -20.84
N PRO A 139 0.27 8.52 -20.77
CA PRO A 139 -0.79 8.76 -19.81
C PRO A 139 -2.06 8.03 -20.25
N ILE A 140 -2.36 6.88 -19.62
CA ILE A 140 -3.61 6.14 -19.87
C ILE A 140 -4.69 6.77 -19.00
N VAL A 141 -5.61 7.52 -19.63
CA VAL A 141 -6.72 8.19 -18.94
C VAL A 141 -8.05 7.64 -19.49
N GLY A 142 -9.05 7.47 -18.61
CA GLY A 142 -10.41 7.13 -19.00
C GLY A 142 -10.69 5.64 -19.28
N ASN A 143 -9.85 4.73 -18.79
CA ASN A 143 -10.03 3.28 -18.98
C ASN A 143 -11.04 2.62 -18.02
N LEU A 144 -11.63 3.38 -17.09
CA LEU A 144 -12.46 2.86 -16.00
C LEU A 144 -13.70 2.09 -16.51
N ALA A 145 -14.41 2.65 -17.49
CA ALA A 145 -15.60 2.00 -18.08
C ALA A 145 -15.25 0.69 -18.79
N SER A 146 -14.15 0.65 -19.52
CA SER A 146 -13.67 -0.56 -20.20
C SER A 146 -13.22 -1.61 -19.19
N MET A 147 -12.55 -1.19 -18.13
CA MET A 147 -12.12 -2.06 -17.05
C MET A 147 -13.32 -2.69 -16.32
N LEU A 148 -14.39 -1.92 -16.09
CA LEU A 148 -15.62 -2.42 -15.49
C LEU A 148 -16.30 -3.49 -16.39
N GLN A 149 -16.35 -3.27 -17.72
CA GLN A 149 -16.88 -4.25 -18.65
C GLN A 149 -16.08 -5.55 -18.63
N VAL A 150 -14.75 -5.46 -18.70
CA VAL A 150 -13.85 -6.63 -18.64
C VAL A 150 -14.02 -7.39 -17.33
N THR A 151 -14.07 -6.68 -16.22
CA THR A 151 -14.24 -7.28 -14.87
C THR A 151 -15.57 -8.03 -14.77
N LYS A 152 -16.66 -7.46 -15.28
CA LYS A 152 -17.98 -8.14 -15.34
C LYS A 152 -17.97 -9.34 -16.27
N SER A 153 -17.37 -9.24 -17.44
CA SER A 153 -17.33 -10.35 -18.42
C SER A 153 -16.50 -11.54 -17.91
N LEU A 154 -15.46 -11.28 -17.12
CA LEU A 154 -14.61 -12.31 -16.48
C LEU A 154 -15.17 -12.81 -15.14
N LYS A 155 -16.35 -12.32 -14.71
CA LYS A 155 -16.97 -12.65 -13.41
C LYS A 155 -16.07 -12.35 -12.20
N LEU A 156 -15.25 -11.32 -12.32
CA LEU A 156 -14.37 -10.82 -11.25
C LEU A 156 -15.00 -9.66 -10.47
N PHE A 157 -16.13 -9.16 -10.95
CA PHE A 157 -16.88 -8.05 -10.33
C PHE A 157 -17.46 -8.49 -8.99
N ASP A 158 -17.43 -7.59 -8.02
CA ASP A 158 -17.95 -7.79 -6.65
C ASP A 158 -17.34 -9.01 -5.94
N ASN A 159 -16.04 -9.23 -6.15
CA ASN A 159 -15.30 -10.32 -5.53
C ASN A 159 -13.91 -9.85 -5.10
N ILE A 160 -13.57 -10.02 -3.83
CA ILE A 160 -12.27 -9.62 -3.27
C ILE A 160 -11.12 -10.36 -4.00
N VAL A 161 -11.26 -11.66 -4.24
CA VAL A 161 -10.25 -12.43 -5.01
C VAL A 161 -10.16 -11.94 -6.45
N GLY A 162 -11.30 -11.57 -7.05
CA GLY A 162 -11.36 -10.92 -8.36
C GLY A 162 -10.56 -9.63 -8.39
N SER A 163 -10.63 -8.81 -7.34
CA SER A 163 -9.86 -7.59 -7.22
C SER A 163 -8.34 -7.85 -7.16
N TRP A 164 -7.90 -8.93 -6.52
CA TRP A 164 -6.49 -9.34 -6.51
C TRP A 164 -5.99 -9.71 -7.89
N ILE A 165 -6.81 -10.44 -8.67
CA ILE A 165 -6.49 -10.80 -10.06
C ILE A 165 -6.37 -9.54 -10.92
N MET A 166 -7.23 -8.54 -10.73
CA MET A 166 -7.14 -7.26 -11.42
C MET A 166 -5.85 -6.49 -11.09
N LYS A 167 -5.34 -6.63 -9.86
CA LYS A 167 -4.08 -6.03 -9.42
C LYS A 167 -2.85 -6.87 -9.80
N PHE A 168 -3.05 -8.05 -10.37
CA PHE A 168 -1.97 -8.90 -10.88
C PHE A 168 -1.37 -8.31 -12.16
N GLY A 169 -0.56 -7.26 -11.99
CA GLY A 169 0.04 -6.50 -13.08
C GLY A 169 1.49 -6.11 -12.75
N PHE A 170 2.30 -5.99 -13.78
CA PHE A 170 3.71 -5.61 -13.68
C PHE A 170 4.02 -4.26 -14.32
N ASN A 171 3.04 -3.61 -14.94
CA ASN A 171 3.22 -2.32 -15.61
C ASN A 171 3.17 -1.16 -14.61
N ASN A 172 4.23 -1.03 -13.80
CA ASN A 172 4.37 0.01 -12.79
C ASN A 172 5.86 0.37 -12.58
N ILE A 173 6.11 1.48 -11.90
CA ILE A 173 7.49 1.97 -11.64
C ILE A 173 8.34 0.96 -10.85
N TYR A 174 7.72 0.13 -10.01
CA TYR A 174 8.43 -0.88 -9.21
C TYR A 174 9.06 -1.96 -10.07
N TYR A 175 8.52 -2.21 -11.28
CA TYR A 175 9.16 -3.10 -12.25
C TYR A 175 10.57 -2.65 -12.59
N LEU A 176 10.79 -1.37 -12.84
CA LEU A 176 12.13 -0.84 -13.16
C LEU A 176 13.08 -0.98 -11.98
N ILE A 177 12.58 -0.81 -10.76
CA ILE A 177 13.36 -0.97 -9.53
C ILE A 177 13.78 -2.43 -9.35
N PHE A 178 12.85 -3.39 -9.48
CA PHE A 178 13.16 -4.82 -9.42
C PHE A 178 14.08 -5.25 -10.56
N TYR A 179 13.84 -4.76 -11.78
CA TYR A 179 14.70 -5.05 -12.94
C TYR A 179 16.13 -4.61 -12.67
N ALA A 180 16.34 -3.37 -12.23
CA ALA A 180 17.66 -2.84 -11.91
C ALA A 180 18.33 -3.63 -10.75
N PHE A 181 17.55 -4.04 -9.75
CA PHE A 181 18.02 -4.86 -8.65
C PHE A 181 18.49 -6.23 -9.14
N PHE A 182 17.63 -6.99 -9.85
CA PHE A 182 18.02 -8.30 -10.36
C PHE A 182 19.17 -8.22 -11.38
N LYS A 183 19.24 -7.17 -12.18
CA LYS A 183 20.35 -6.97 -13.13
C LYS A 183 21.72 -6.90 -12.44
N LYS A 184 21.79 -6.35 -11.21
CA LYS A 184 23.03 -6.22 -10.41
C LYS A 184 23.47 -7.50 -9.74
N ILE A 185 22.58 -8.46 -9.49
CA ILE A 185 22.94 -9.75 -8.87
C ILE A 185 23.78 -10.53 -9.88
N SER A 186 24.95 -11.09 -9.48
CA SER A 186 25.76 -11.92 -10.36
C SER A 186 25.00 -13.19 -10.78
N TRP A 187 25.18 -13.58 -12.04
CA TRP A 187 24.61 -14.84 -12.55
C TRP A 187 25.34 -16.08 -12.02
N GLU A 188 26.54 -15.94 -11.49
CA GLU A 188 27.34 -17.00 -10.88
C GLU A 188 26.59 -17.77 -9.79
N TYR A 189 25.70 -17.09 -9.04
CA TYR A 189 24.83 -17.77 -8.08
C TYR A 189 23.88 -18.80 -8.72
N ALA A 190 23.40 -18.48 -9.92
CA ALA A 190 22.55 -19.40 -10.68
C ALA A 190 23.37 -20.54 -11.26
N GLU A 191 24.55 -20.25 -11.82
CA GLU A 191 25.48 -21.24 -12.38
C GLU A 191 25.92 -22.27 -11.34
N SER A 192 26.32 -21.80 -10.14
CA SER A 192 26.65 -22.67 -9.03
C SER A 192 25.50 -23.62 -8.67
N ALA A 193 24.27 -23.10 -8.59
CA ALA A 193 23.11 -23.90 -8.29
C ALA A 193 22.79 -24.92 -9.40
N PHE A 194 23.03 -24.60 -10.67
CA PHE A 194 22.87 -25.53 -11.78
C PHE A 194 23.92 -26.65 -11.77
N LEU A 195 25.16 -26.33 -11.37
CA LEU A 195 26.20 -27.34 -11.19
C LEU A 195 25.86 -28.33 -10.07
N ASP A 196 25.17 -27.86 -9.03
CA ASP A 196 24.65 -28.70 -7.94
C ASP A 196 23.34 -29.44 -8.32
N GLY A 197 22.94 -29.39 -9.59
CA GLY A 197 21.74 -30.07 -10.09
C GLY A 197 20.42 -29.33 -9.82
N GLY A 198 20.49 -28.05 -9.40
CA GLY A 198 19.32 -27.20 -9.17
C GLY A 198 18.59 -26.84 -10.46
N SER A 199 17.26 -26.73 -10.39
CA SER A 199 16.41 -26.25 -11.49
C SER A 199 16.29 -24.72 -11.48
N HIS A 200 15.76 -24.13 -12.56
CA HIS A 200 15.42 -22.71 -12.62
C HIS A 200 14.48 -22.27 -11.49
N TYR A 201 13.54 -23.14 -11.08
CA TYR A 201 12.67 -22.88 -9.92
C TYR A 201 13.46 -22.83 -8.61
N THR A 202 14.46 -23.73 -8.44
CA THR A 202 15.35 -23.73 -7.28
C THR A 202 16.13 -22.42 -7.20
N VAL A 203 16.70 -21.98 -8.32
CA VAL A 203 17.43 -20.69 -8.41
C VAL A 203 16.51 -19.53 -8.05
N PHE A 204 15.30 -19.49 -8.61
CA PHE A 204 14.37 -18.40 -8.32
C PHE A 204 13.94 -18.39 -6.85
N PHE A 205 13.35 -19.47 -6.36
CA PHE A 205 12.73 -19.49 -5.03
C PHE A 205 13.73 -19.58 -3.87
N ARG A 206 14.88 -20.24 -4.04
CA ARG A 206 15.86 -20.44 -2.97
C ARG A 206 16.99 -19.42 -2.95
N ILE A 207 17.25 -18.74 -4.07
CA ILE A 207 18.38 -17.81 -4.17
C ILE A 207 17.90 -16.40 -4.51
N MET A 208 17.28 -16.19 -5.66
CA MET A 208 16.97 -14.86 -6.16
C MET A 208 15.86 -14.17 -5.38
N LEU A 209 14.81 -14.89 -5.04
CA LEU A 209 13.67 -14.37 -4.28
C LEU A 209 14.07 -13.97 -2.84
N PRO A 210 14.78 -14.80 -2.06
CA PRO A 210 15.25 -14.40 -0.74
C PRO A 210 16.20 -13.19 -0.75
N LEU A 211 17.07 -13.09 -1.74
CA LEU A 211 17.92 -11.90 -1.91
C LEU A 211 17.11 -10.63 -2.19
N ALA A 212 15.97 -10.77 -2.86
CA ALA A 212 15.06 -9.66 -3.16
C ALA A 212 14.06 -9.35 -2.03
N MET A 213 13.97 -10.19 -0.99
CA MET A 213 12.99 -10.03 0.11
C MET A 213 12.95 -8.63 0.73
N PRO A 214 14.09 -7.97 1.06
CA PRO A 214 14.04 -6.62 1.63
C PRO A 214 13.40 -5.61 0.69
N LEU A 215 13.70 -5.70 -0.61
CA LEU A 215 13.10 -4.86 -1.64
C LEU A 215 11.60 -5.20 -1.82
N MET A 216 11.26 -6.48 -1.84
CA MET A 216 9.87 -6.94 -1.94
C MET A 216 9.02 -6.46 -0.75
N ALA A 217 9.56 -6.54 0.47
CA ALA A 217 8.89 -6.03 1.66
C ALA A 217 8.61 -4.52 1.56
N THR A 218 9.59 -3.76 1.07
CA THR A 218 9.42 -2.31 0.84
C THR A 218 8.35 -2.02 -0.20
N VAL A 219 8.39 -2.68 -1.35
CA VAL A 219 7.41 -2.48 -2.44
C VAL A 219 6.02 -2.96 -2.02
N PHE A 220 5.93 -4.09 -1.30
CA PHE A 220 4.69 -4.58 -0.72
C PHE A 220 4.06 -3.52 0.21
N LEU A 221 4.85 -2.91 1.09
CA LEU A 221 4.38 -1.91 2.04
C LEU A 221 3.89 -0.65 1.32
N LEU A 222 4.59 -0.20 0.28
CA LEU A 222 4.17 0.94 -0.54
C LEU A 222 2.86 0.65 -1.30
N ASN A 223 2.72 -0.53 -1.91
CA ASN A 223 1.49 -0.97 -2.56
C ASN A 223 0.35 -1.13 -1.54
N PHE A 224 0.64 -1.68 -0.36
CA PHE A 224 -0.35 -1.83 0.71
C PHE A 224 -0.90 -0.47 1.16
N ILE A 225 -0.03 0.51 1.42
CA ILE A 225 -0.44 1.87 1.79
C ILE A 225 -1.29 2.50 0.66
N GLN A 226 -0.89 2.32 -0.59
CA GLN A 226 -1.64 2.81 -1.74
C GLN A 226 -3.05 2.22 -1.79
N TYR A 227 -3.19 0.90 -1.66
CA TYR A 227 -4.50 0.22 -1.71
C TYR A 227 -5.32 0.41 -0.45
N TRP A 228 -4.69 0.59 0.70
CA TRP A 228 -5.38 0.94 1.93
C TRP A 228 -6.10 2.29 1.83
N ASN A 229 -5.49 3.24 1.15
CA ASN A 229 -6.06 4.58 0.91
C ASN A 229 -6.94 4.65 -0.36
N ASP A 230 -7.01 3.57 -1.15
CA ASP A 230 -7.84 3.51 -2.35
C ASP A 230 -9.30 3.22 -1.96
N PHE A 231 -10.15 4.23 -2.01
CA PHE A 231 -11.59 4.05 -1.81
C PHE A 231 -12.35 3.97 -3.15
N GLU A 232 -11.83 4.56 -4.20
CA GLU A 232 -12.49 4.69 -5.51
C GLU A 232 -12.67 3.33 -6.19
N THR A 233 -11.60 2.52 -6.22
CA THR A 233 -11.67 1.20 -6.85
C THR A 233 -12.64 0.26 -6.12
N PRO A 234 -12.57 0.07 -4.77
CA PRO A 234 -13.56 -0.75 -4.07
C PRO A 234 -14.98 -0.23 -4.22
N TYR A 235 -15.20 1.09 -4.18
CA TYR A 235 -16.53 1.69 -4.38
C TYR A 235 -17.16 1.30 -5.71
N MET A 236 -16.36 1.23 -6.79
CA MET A 236 -16.86 0.92 -8.13
C MET A 236 -16.94 -0.58 -8.45
N PHE A 237 -16.03 -1.39 -7.92
CA PHE A 237 -15.87 -2.79 -8.31
C PHE A 237 -16.30 -3.80 -7.23
N LEU A 238 -16.52 -3.36 -5.99
CA LEU A 238 -16.85 -4.19 -4.84
C LEU A 238 -18.06 -3.65 -4.05
N PRO A 239 -19.22 -3.45 -4.68
CA PRO A 239 -20.37 -2.81 -4.03
C PRO A 239 -20.86 -3.52 -2.77
N ASN A 240 -20.75 -4.87 -2.69
CA ASN A 240 -21.15 -5.64 -1.52
C ASN A 240 -20.00 -5.94 -0.54
N HIS A 241 -18.78 -5.48 -0.82
CA HIS A 241 -17.61 -5.64 0.04
C HIS A 241 -17.07 -4.27 0.47
N THR A 242 -17.90 -3.50 1.18
CA THR A 242 -17.54 -2.15 1.62
C THR A 242 -16.27 -2.16 2.45
N THR A 243 -15.35 -1.26 2.13
CA THR A 243 -14.11 -1.06 2.87
C THR A 243 -14.23 0.12 3.84
N ALA A 244 -13.41 0.15 4.88
CA ALA A 244 -13.37 1.27 5.83
C ALA A 244 -13.05 2.61 5.14
N GLY A 245 -12.21 2.59 4.09
CA GLY A 245 -11.90 3.78 3.28
C GLY A 245 -13.14 4.38 2.59
N ILE A 246 -14.04 3.53 2.06
CA ILE A 246 -15.31 3.98 1.48
C ILE A 246 -16.15 4.68 2.54
N MET A 247 -16.27 4.07 3.72
CA MET A 247 -17.08 4.64 4.80
C MET A 247 -16.51 5.97 5.30
N LEU A 248 -15.20 6.08 5.47
CA LEU A 248 -14.55 7.35 5.81
C LEU A 248 -14.81 8.42 4.74
N TYR A 249 -14.68 8.06 3.47
CA TYR A 249 -14.97 8.98 2.36
C TYR A 249 -16.42 9.46 2.39
N MET A 250 -17.37 8.52 2.57
CA MET A 250 -18.80 8.83 2.66
C MET A 250 -19.11 9.71 3.87
N SER A 251 -18.51 9.47 5.03
CA SER A 251 -18.71 10.28 6.24
C SER A 251 -18.24 11.73 6.06
N ILE A 252 -17.13 11.93 5.33
CA ILE A 252 -16.61 13.27 5.02
C ILE A 252 -17.56 14.02 4.07
N ILE A 253 -18.04 13.36 2.99
CA ILE A 253 -18.95 14.00 2.02
C ILE A 253 -20.35 14.22 2.61
N GLY A 254 -20.85 13.29 3.42
CA GLY A 254 -22.17 13.36 4.03
C GLY A 254 -22.28 14.38 5.17
N GLY A 255 -21.22 15.11 5.47
CA GLY A 255 -21.25 16.19 6.45
C GLY A 255 -21.24 15.77 7.91
N GLY A 256 -20.66 14.59 8.22
CA GLY A 256 -20.35 14.19 9.62
C GLY A 256 -21.57 13.93 10.53
N GLY A 257 -22.75 13.74 9.98
CA GLY A 257 -23.96 13.54 10.76
C GLY A 257 -24.70 12.27 10.36
N SER A 258 -24.85 11.38 11.31
CA SER A 258 -25.78 10.25 11.38
C SER A 258 -25.94 9.43 10.08
N TRP A 259 -25.11 8.42 9.91
CA TRP A 259 -25.32 7.33 8.94
C TRP A 259 -26.31 6.26 9.48
N ALA A 260 -27.02 6.57 10.57
CA ALA A 260 -28.22 5.84 10.94
C ALA A 260 -29.33 6.29 9.98
N GLY A 261 -29.56 5.53 8.91
CA GLY A 261 -30.70 5.76 8.04
C GLY A 261 -31.97 5.79 8.89
N GLU A 262 -32.69 6.92 8.80
CA GLU A 262 -34.12 6.99 9.01
C GLU A 262 -34.82 6.22 7.89
#